data_570ce236730388ce15d4be197325f4f4
#
_entry.id   570ce236730388ce15d4be197325f4f4
#
_cell.length_a   1.000
_cell.length_b   1.000
_cell.length_c   1.000
_cell.angle_alpha   90.00
_cell.angle_beta   90.00
_cell.angle_gamma   90.00
#
_symmetry.space_group_name_H-M   'P 1'
#
loop_
_entity.id
_entity.type
_entity.pdbx_description
1 polymer ?
#
loop_
_entity_poly.entity_id
_entity_poly.type
_entity_poly.pdbx_seq_one_letter_code
_entity_poly.pdbx_strand_id
1 'polypeptide(L)'
;MRIALATLFMLPYLASHGAEPFRQVITSATRGIRTEQWTLTHRDLGTPTPWSIRKLTLHGGRQEGVDVLVVDNGALTFTVVPTRGMGILEATAGDVRLGWESPVREVVHPQYINLEQRGGLGWLEGFNEWMVRCGLEWAGHPGKDEFVNNVGAKSEMQLTLHGRIANIPASEVEVVVDAAPPHRLRVRGRVDERMFHGPKLELWTEVSTDPGTTIFRIEDSLTNHGAHEQEYQMIYHCNFGSPLLDAGSRVAGAFRRITPFNAHAAKDVERFTEYSGPTTGFVEQVYCIEPAADSTGRSLVVLQNARADRGVAMGFSVEALPYFTLWKNLAATQEGYVTGLEPGTSYPYNRRVERAAGRVPRLAAGATKKLGIDVSVLLSREDLARAGNEIKRIQGGREPQVDKQPFKVE
;
A
#
# COMPACT_ATOMS: atom_id res chain seq x y z
N MET A 1 78.45 -4.83 5.91
CA MET A 1 77.11 -4.71 6.46
C MET A 1 76.32 -3.77 5.53
N ARG A 2 75.58 -4.30 4.59
CA ARG A 2 74.78 -3.51 3.59
C ARG A 2 73.30 -3.53 4.04
N ILE A 3 72.80 -2.36 4.37
CA ILE A 3 71.43 -2.15 4.74
C ILE A 3 70.61 -1.96 3.45
N ALA A 4 69.68 -2.86 3.15
CA ALA A 4 68.73 -2.75 2.04
C ALA A 4 67.52 -1.92 2.48
N LEU A 5 67.30 -0.78 1.84
CA LEU A 5 66.11 0.06 2.01
C LEU A 5 64.96 -0.57 1.18
N ALA A 6 63.94 -1.06 1.85
CA ALA A 6 62.72 -1.51 1.18
C ALA A 6 61.80 -0.30 0.94
N THR A 7 61.61 0.08 -0.31
CA THR A 7 60.68 1.13 -0.74
C THR A 7 59.28 0.53 -0.80
N LEU A 8 58.42 0.96 0.11
CA LEU A 8 56.97 0.56 0.16
C LEU A 8 56.23 1.38 -0.89
N PHE A 9 55.81 0.77 -2.01
CA PHE A 9 54.91 1.36 -2.97
C PHE A 9 53.50 1.36 -2.38
N MET A 10 53.01 2.52 -1.94
CA MET A 10 51.57 2.74 -1.70
C MET A 10 50.88 2.88 -3.05
N LEU A 11 50.12 1.86 -3.44
CA LEU A 11 49.12 1.99 -4.52
C LEU A 11 47.99 2.90 -4.05
N PRO A 12 47.57 3.91 -4.82
CA PRO A 12 46.43 4.73 -4.46
C PRO A 12 45.16 3.84 -4.49
N TYR A 13 44.45 3.80 -3.39
CA TYR A 13 43.11 3.22 -3.31
C TYR A 13 42.19 4.11 -4.15
N LEU A 14 41.95 3.72 -5.40
CA LEU A 14 40.90 4.31 -6.25
C LEU A 14 39.55 3.93 -5.61
N ALA A 15 39.04 4.81 -4.77
CA ALA A 15 37.63 4.75 -4.39
C ALA A 15 36.80 4.81 -5.71
N SER A 16 36.16 3.74 -6.07
CA SER A 16 35.18 3.75 -7.14
C SER A 16 34.04 4.66 -6.69
N HIS A 17 34.05 5.91 -7.15
CA HIS A 17 32.87 6.76 -7.10
C HIS A 17 31.84 6.09 -8.00
N GLY A 18 30.90 5.35 -7.40
CA GLY A 18 29.73 4.86 -8.15
C GLY A 18 29.06 6.06 -8.81
N ALA A 19 28.63 5.91 -10.08
CA ALA A 19 27.95 6.97 -10.77
C ALA A 19 26.72 7.41 -9.96
N GLU A 20 26.51 8.72 -9.84
CA GLU A 20 25.36 9.29 -9.13
C GLU A 20 24.03 8.89 -9.81
N PRO A 21 22.97 8.60 -9.05
CA PRO A 21 21.67 8.30 -9.62
C PRO A 21 21.10 9.53 -10.34
N PHE A 22 20.40 9.30 -11.44
CA PHE A 22 19.58 10.34 -12.04
C PHE A 22 18.47 10.75 -11.08
N ARG A 23 18.23 12.06 -10.97
CA ARG A 23 17.18 12.60 -10.09
C ARG A 23 16.46 13.77 -10.76
N GLN A 24 15.12 13.71 -10.82
CA GLN A 24 14.26 14.77 -11.30
C GLN A 24 13.20 15.10 -10.27
N VAL A 25 13.14 16.35 -9.83
CA VAL A 25 12.03 16.85 -9.02
C VAL A 25 10.85 17.18 -9.92
N ILE A 26 9.71 16.58 -9.64
CA ILE A 26 8.46 16.75 -10.37
C ILE A 26 7.58 17.80 -9.68
N THR A 27 7.49 17.74 -8.36
CA THR A 27 6.72 18.66 -7.53
C THR A 27 7.53 19.02 -6.29
N SER A 28 7.52 20.29 -5.91
CA SER A 28 8.02 20.75 -4.63
C SER A 28 7.25 22.00 -4.18
N ALA A 29 6.39 21.85 -3.18
CA ALA A 29 5.61 22.95 -2.63
C ALA A 29 6.52 24.03 -2.04
N THR A 30 7.61 23.66 -1.39
CA THR A 30 8.55 24.60 -0.74
C THR A 30 9.37 25.40 -1.74
N ARG A 31 9.62 24.86 -2.96
CA ARG A 31 10.40 25.52 -4.02
C ARG A 31 9.54 26.09 -5.14
N GLY A 32 8.21 25.94 -5.06
CA GLY A 32 7.30 26.37 -6.11
C GLY A 32 7.48 25.60 -7.43
N ILE A 33 7.95 24.35 -7.37
CA ILE A 33 8.13 23.51 -8.56
C ILE A 33 6.85 22.73 -8.82
N ARG A 34 6.35 22.83 -10.06
CA ARG A 34 5.29 21.99 -10.60
C ARG A 34 5.59 21.71 -12.07
N THR A 35 5.84 20.45 -12.35
CA THR A 35 6.04 19.97 -13.72
C THR A 35 4.71 19.47 -14.27
N GLU A 36 4.19 20.05 -15.35
CA GLU A 36 2.88 19.66 -15.91
C GLU A 36 2.97 18.36 -16.70
N GLN A 37 3.89 18.31 -17.68
CA GLN A 37 4.17 17.11 -18.47
C GLN A 37 5.66 16.84 -18.50
N TRP A 38 6.03 15.58 -18.38
CA TRP A 38 7.43 15.17 -18.39
C TRP A 38 7.55 13.69 -18.79
N THR A 39 8.62 13.36 -19.49
CA THR A 39 8.92 11.98 -19.88
C THR A 39 10.41 11.72 -19.76
N LEU A 40 10.76 10.54 -19.27
CA LEU A 40 12.10 10.01 -19.23
C LEU A 40 12.06 8.56 -19.71
N THR A 41 13.04 8.18 -20.52
CA THR A 41 13.14 6.83 -21.08
C THR A 41 14.52 6.21 -20.86
N HIS A 42 14.61 4.91 -21.05
CA HIS A 42 15.88 4.18 -21.02
C HIS A 42 16.94 4.76 -21.99
N ARG A 43 16.51 5.36 -23.11
CA ARG A 43 17.40 5.95 -24.12
C ARG A 43 18.08 7.21 -23.61
N ASP A 44 17.38 8.01 -22.83
CA ASP A 44 17.89 9.26 -22.28
C ASP A 44 19.04 9.01 -21.29
N LEU A 45 19.04 7.84 -20.62
CA LEU A 45 20.08 7.44 -19.68
C LEU A 45 21.01 6.33 -20.20
N GLY A 46 20.80 5.86 -21.44
CA GLY A 46 21.63 4.83 -22.05
C GLY A 46 21.55 3.45 -21.36
N THR A 47 20.42 3.13 -20.71
CA THR A 47 20.24 1.84 -20.03
C THR A 47 19.74 0.76 -21.01
N PRO A 48 20.13 -0.53 -20.83
CA PRO A 48 19.90 -1.54 -21.86
C PRO A 48 18.47 -2.04 -21.97
N THR A 49 17.75 -2.16 -20.84
CA THR A 49 16.37 -2.65 -20.81
C THR A 49 15.39 -1.52 -21.10
N PRO A 50 14.42 -1.67 -22.02
CA PRO A 50 13.40 -0.66 -22.28
C PRO A 50 12.56 -0.33 -21.05
N TRP A 51 12.39 0.96 -20.78
CA TRP A 51 11.47 1.48 -19.77
C TRP A 51 11.14 2.95 -20.06
N SER A 52 10.05 3.43 -19.45
CA SER A 52 9.69 4.85 -19.47
C SER A 52 9.00 5.28 -18.18
N ILE A 53 9.15 6.56 -17.82
CA ILE A 53 8.39 7.21 -16.76
C ILE A 53 7.78 8.47 -17.35
N ARG A 54 6.47 8.62 -17.22
CA ARG A 54 5.73 9.78 -17.74
C ARG A 54 4.91 10.44 -16.63
N LYS A 55 5.03 11.75 -16.48
CA LYS A 55 4.15 12.56 -15.65
C LYS A 55 3.09 13.22 -16.52
N LEU A 56 1.84 13.10 -16.13
CA LEU A 56 0.68 13.70 -16.77
C LEU A 56 -0.19 14.39 -15.72
N THR A 57 -0.98 15.39 -16.13
CA THR A 57 -2.09 15.95 -15.33
C THR A 57 -3.39 15.58 -16.02
N LEU A 58 -4.34 15.02 -15.27
CA LEU A 58 -5.65 14.66 -15.77
C LEU A 58 -6.55 15.90 -15.83
N HIS A 59 -7.44 15.95 -16.84
CA HIS A 59 -8.35 17.05 -17.09
C HIS A 59 -9.80 16.58 -17.24
N GLY A 60 -10.73 17.47 -16.95
CA GLY A 60 -12.17 17.29 -17.09
C GLY A 60 -12.82 16.57 -15.90
N GLY A 61 -14.06 16.96 -15.61
CA GLY A 61 -14.83 16.40 -14.49
C GLY A 61 -14.15 16.59 -13.13
N ARG A 62 -14.36 15.65 -12.23
CA ARG A 62 -13.78 15.68 -10.89
C ARG A 62 -12.29 15.28 -10.85
N GLN A 63 -11.72 14.83 -11.96
CA GLN A 63 -10.28 14.54 -12.08
C GLN A 63 -9.43 15.75 -12.49
N GLU A 64 -10.06 16.91 -12.68
CA GLU A 64 -9.34 18.14 -13.08
C GLU A 64 -8.19 18.46 -12.11
N GLY A 65 -6.96 18.52 -12.65
CA GLY A 65 -5.75 18.83 -11.90
C GLY A 65 -5.11 17.65 -11.14
N VAL A 66 -5.60 16.43 -11.31
CA VAL A 66 -4.98 15.25 -10.70
C VAL A 66 -3.70 14.89 -11.45
N ASP A 67 -2.60 14.86 -10.73
CA ASP A 67 -1.30 14.45 -11.24
C ASP A 67 -1.12 12.94 -11.13
N VAL A 68 -0.59 12.32 -12.21
CA VAL A 68 -0.26 10.89 -12.27
C VAL A 68 1.15 10.70 -12.82
N LEU A 69 1.85 9.67 -12.33
CA LEU A 69 3.10 9.16 -12.89
C LEU A 69 2.89 7.73 -13.37
N VAL A 70 3.03 7.53 -14.67
CA VAL A 70 2.97 6.20 -15.30
C VAL A 70 4.38 5.67 -15.44
N VAL A 71 4.68 4.56 -14.81
CA VAL A 71 5.95 3.85 -14.88
C VAL A 71 5.75 2.57 -15.68
N ASP A 72 6.46 2.45 -16.78
CA ASP A 72 6.55 1.24 -17.59
C ASP A 72 7.99 0.73 -17.49
N ASN A 73 8.19 -0.46 -16.92
CA ASN A 73 9.51 -1.05 -16.76
C ASN A 73 9.87 -2.08 -17.85
N GLY A 74 9.01 -2.20 -18.90
CA GLY A 74 9.15 -3.13 -20.00
C GLY A 74 8.43 -4.47 -19.81
N ALA A 75 8.06 -4.85 -18.57
CA ALA A 75 7.29 -6.05 -18.24
C ALA A 75 6.06 -5.76 -17.37
N LEU A 76 6.10 -4.64 -16.68
CA LEU A 76 5.07 -4.17 -15.76
C LEU A 76 4.86 -2.67 -15.97
N THR A 77 3.61 -2.24 -16.03
CA THR A 77 3.23 -0.82 -16.00
C THR A 77 2.40 -0.56 -14.75
N PHE A 78 2.65 0.55 -14.03
CA PHE A 78 1.80 1.00 -12.94
C PHE A 78 1.66 2.52 -12.92
N THR A 79 0.57 3.01 -12.33
CA THR A 79 0.25 4.43 -12.25
C THR A 79 0.18 4.89 -10.80
N VAL A 80 1.13 5.74 -10.39
CA VAL A 80 1.14 6.40 -9.07
C VAL A 80 0.33 7.69 -9.16
N VAL A 81 -0.44 8.01 -8.12
CA VAL A 81 -1.30 9.20 -8.05
C VAL A 81 -0.84 10.11 -6.90
N PRO A 82 0.11 11.04 -7.13
CA PRO A 82 0.59 11.95 -6.09
C PRO A 82 -0.50 12.80 -5.44
N THR A 83 -1.48 13.23 -6.22
CA THR A 83 -2.63 14.02 -5.75
C THR A 83 -3.53 13.24 -4.77
N ARG A 84 -3.45 11.89 -4.81
CA ARG A 84 -4.21 10.96 -3.96
C ARG A 84 -3.28 10.22 -2.98
N GLY A 85 -2.51 10.96 -2.17
CA GLY A 85 -1.66 10.39 -1.13
C GLY A 85 -0.62 9.39 -1.62
N MET A 86 -0.12 9.54 -2.85
CA MET A 86 0.79 8.58 -3.49
C MET A 86 0.19 7.17 -3.64
N GLY A 87 -1.14 7.05 -3.78
CA GLY A 87 -1.81 5.79 -4.10
C GLY A 87 -1.42 5.25 -5.48
N ILE A 88 -1.76 3.99 -5.75
CA ILE A 88 -1.55 3.38 -7.06
C ILE A 88 -2.92 3.09 -7.69
N LEU A 89 -3.19 3.74 -8.82
CA LEU A 89 -4.47 3.61 -9.51
C LEU A 89 -4.67 2.18 -10.04
N GLU A 90 -3.68 1.68 -10.77
CA GLU A 90 -3.67 0.35 -11.34
C GLU A 90 -2.24 -0.10 -11.66
N ALA A 91 -2.07 -1.40 -11.87
CA ALA A 91 -0.87 -1.96 -12.48
C ALA A 91 -1.24 -3.08 -13.47
N THR A 92 -0.39 -3.30 -14.49
CA THR A 92 -0.63 -4.33 -15.51
C THR A 92 0.68 -5.03 -15.85
N ALA A 93 0.66 -6.36 -15.88
CA ALA A 93 1.74 -7.18 -16.41
C ALA A 93 1.15 -8.31 -17.26
N GLY A 94 1.57 -8.41 -18.52
CA GLY A 94 0.96 -9.34 -19.48
C GLY A 94 -0.55 -9.11 -19.61
N ASP A 95 -1.34 -10.14 -19.34
CA ASP A 95 -2.81 -10.13 -19.35
C ASP A 95 -3.42 -9.93 -17.95
N VAL A 96 -2.61 -9.68 -16.92
CA VAL A 96 -3.06 -9.46 -15.55
C VAL A 96 -3.11 -7.97 -15.24
N ARG A 97 -4.31 -7.49 -14.87
CA ARG A 97 -4.53 -6.16 -14.32
C ARG A 97 -4.71 -6.25 -12.79
N LEU A 98 -3.96 -5.46 -12.06
CA LEU A 98 -4.20 -5.14 -10.66
C LEU A 98 -5.05 -3.87 -10.61
N GLY A 99 -6.28 -4.00 -10.16
CA GLY A 99 -7.30 -2.95 -10.18
C GLY A 99 -8.68 -3.57 -10.15
N TRP A 100 -9.71 -2.75 -10.25
CA TRP A 100 -11.11 -3.16 -10.23
C TRP A 100 -12.01 -2.16 -10.96
N GLU A 101 -13.24 -2.56 -11.25
CA GLU A 101 -14.24 -1.70 -11.90
C GLU A 101 -15.07 -0.98 -10.84
N SER A 102 -14.52 0.13 -10.32
CA SER A 102 -15.25 0.96 -9.38
C SER A 102 -16.44 1.65 -10.04
N PRO A 103 -17.57 1.83 -9.31
CA PRO A 103 -18.61 2.76 -9.71
C PRO A 103 -18.13 4.21 -9.83
N VAL A 104 -17.05 4.57 -9.11
CA VAL A 104 -16.37 5.86 -9.21
C VAL A 104 -15.40 5.82 -10.39
N ARG A 105 -15.81 6.39 -11.53
CA ARG A 105 -15.07 6.24 -12.80
C ARG A 105 -13.90 7.20 -12.96
N GLU A 106 -13.98 8.39 -12.36
CA GLU A 106 -12.95 9.41 -12.42
C GLU A 106 -11.94 9.22 -11.29
N VAL A 107 -10.68 9.59 -11.51
CA VAL A 107 -9.70 9.74 -10.41
C VAL A 107 -10.02 11.07 -9.70
N VAL A 108 -10.86 11.00 -8.67
CA VAL A 108 -11.44 12.20 -8.06
C VAL A 108 -10.38 13.01 -7.31
N HIS A 109 -10.25 14.29 -7.69
CA HIS A 109 -9.36 15.21 -6.97
C HIS A 109 -9.88 15.44 -5.54
N PRO A 110 -9.03 15.45 -4.49
CA PRO A 110 -9.44 15.60 -3.10
C PRO A 110 -10.32 16.81 -2.80
N GLN A 111 -10.21 17.90 -3.58
CA GLN A 111 -11.05 19.09 -3.41
C GLN A 111 -12.56 18.83 -3.60
N TYR A 112 -12.94 17.76 -4.26
CA TYR A 112 -14.35 17.37 -4.48
C TYR A 112 -14.85 16.33 -3.48
N ILE A 113 -14.01 15.92 -2.51
CA ILE A 113 -14.33 14.89 -1.53
C ILE A 113 -14.57 15.55 -0.17
N ASN A 114 -15.78 15.39 0.36
CA ASN A 114 -16.09 15.75 1.73
C ASN A 114 -16.10 14.48 2.60
N LEU A 115 -15.04 14.26 3.35
CA LEU A 115 -14.87 13.05 4.17
C LEU A 115 -15.98 12.87 5.22
N GLU A 116 -16.64 13.97 5.66
CA GLU A 116 -17.68 13.91 6.70
C GLU A 116 -19.06 13.52 6.16
N GLN A 117 -19.24 13.51 4.85
CA GLN A 117 -20.54 13.14 4.23
C GLN A 117 -21.00 11.75 4.70
N ARG A 118 -22.34 11.60 4.75
CA ARG A 118 -22.99 10.31 5.11
C ARG A 118 -22.47 9.74 6.46
N GLY A 119 -22.21 10.60 7.43
CA GLY A 119 -21.71 10.19 8.75
C GLY A 119 -20.26 9.73 8.76
N GLY A 120 -19.43 10.29 7.89
CA GLY A 120 -18.00 9.99 7.80
C GLY A 120 -17.64 9.00 6.70
N LEU A 121 -18.54 8.71 5.76
CA LEU A 121 -18.31 7.78 4.64
C LEU A 121 -17.84 8.47 3.34
N GLY A 122 -17.56 9.77 3.37
CA GLY A 122 -17.19 10.53 2.18
C GLY A 122 -15.92 10.06 1.47
N TRP A 123 -15.05 9.31 2.13
CA TRP A 123 -13.90 8.65 1.53
C TRP A 123 -14.28 7.79 0.31
N LEU A 124 -15.47 7.18 0.33
CA LEU A 124 -15.99 6.34 -0.75
C LEU A 124 -16.25 7.11 -2.06
N GLU A 125 -16.36 8.44 -2.01
CA GLU A 125 -16.56 9.26 -3.21
C GLU A 125 -15.35 9.30 -4.15
N GLY A 126 -14.17 8.93 -3.64
CA GLY A 126 -12.93 8.84 -4.41
C GLY A 126 -12.40 7.41 -4.58
N PHE A 127 -13.10 6.40 -4.10
CA PHE A 127 -12.56 5.05 -3.99
C PHE A 127 -12.56 4.30 -5.33
N ASN A 128 -11.41 4.26 -6.00
CA ASN A 128 -11.22 3.54 -7.26
C ASN A 128 -9.79 3.03 -7.49
N GLU A 129 -8.85 3.33 -6.60
CA GLU A 129 -7.46 2.90 -6.73
C GLU A 129 -7.32 1.39 -6.51
N TRP A 130 -6.31 0.78 -7.19
CA TRP A 130 -5.86 -0.55 -6.84
C TRP A 130 -5.28 -0.59 -5.42
N MET A 131 -4.40 0.35 -5.07
CA MET A 131 -3.87 0.46 -3.71
C MET A 131 -4.04 1.88 -3.21
N VAL A 132 -4.79 2.00 -2.13
CA VAL A 132 -4.98 3.24 -1.39
C VAL A 132 -4.54 3.04 0.06
N ARG A 133 -3.82 4.02 0.64
CA ARG A 133 -3.48 3.98 2.05
C ARG A 133 -4.63 4.47 2.90
N CYS A 134 -4.92 3.75 3.99
CA CYS A 134 -5.79 4.22 5.07
C CYS A 134 -4.89 4.67 6.22
N GLY A 135 -5.09 5.86 6.73
CA GLY A 135 -4.23 6.45 7.79
C GLY A 135 -4.25 7.97 7.74
N LEU A 136 -3.30 8.65 8.39
CA LEU A 136 -2.21 8.16 9.27
C LEU A 136 -2.61 8.20 10.75
N GLU A 137 -3.40 9.21 11.16
CA GLU A 137 -3.85 9.36 12.54
C GLU A 137 -4.85 8.26 12.92
N TRP A 138 -5.69 7.83 11.96
CA TRP A 138 -6.60 6.67 12.10
C TRP A 138 -6.83 6.03 10.73
N ALA A 139 -7.22 4.73 10.72
CA ALA A 139 -7.37 3.99 9.46
C ALA A 139 -8.67 3.18 9.33
N GLY A 140 -9.50 3.12 10.37
CA GLY A 140 -10.66 2.23 10.40
C GLY A 140 -12.00 2.90 10.15
N HIS A 141 -13.05 2.28 10.67
CA HIS A 141 -14.43 2.71 10.52
C HIS A 141 -14.70 4.08 11.16
N PRO A 142 -15.66 4.85 10.62
CA PRO A 142 -16.04 6.14 11.16
C PRO A 142 -16.69 5.99 12.54
N GLY A 143 -16.79 7.09 13.25
CA GLY A 143 -17.46 7.17 14.55
C GLY A 143 -16.72 8.07 15.53
N LYS A 144 -17.24 8.15 16.75
CA LYS A 144 -16.66 9.00 17.78
C LYS A 144 -15.39 8.40 18.38
N ASP A 145 -14.45 9.28 18.70
CA ASP A 145 -13.25 9.00 19.48
C ASP A 145 -12.97 10.15 20.44
N GLU A 146 -12.15 9.91 21.47
CA GLU A 146 -11.75 10.90 22.45
C GLU A 146 -10.32 11.36 22.21
N PHE A 147 -10.07 12.63 22.49
CA PHE A 147 -8.74 13.22 22.48
C PHE A 147 -8.60 14.28 23.60
N VAL A 148 -7.37 14.67 23.90
CA VAL A 148 -7.09 15.80 24.80
C VAL A 148 -6.91 17.06 23.95
N ASN A 149 -7.75 18.06 24.16
CA ASN A 149 -7.71 19.30 23.41
C ASN A 149 -6.58 20.24 23.88
N ASN A 150 -6.44 21.41 23.21
CA ASN A 150 -5.39 22.39 23.45
C ASN A 150 -5.43 23.08 24.84
N VAL A 151 -6.50 22.91 25.61
CA VAL A 151 -6.61 23.40 27.00
C VAL A 151 -6.52 22.28 28.04
N GLY A 152 -6.13 21.06 27.60
CA GLY A 152 -5.93 19.92 28.47
C GLY A 152 -7.23 19.18 28.87
N ALA A 153 -8.37 19.54 28.27
CA ALA A 153 -9.65 18.91 28.56
C ALA A 153 -9.92 17.72 27.61
N LYS A 154 -10.60 16.69 28.09
CA LYS A 154 -11.15 15.63 27.24
C LYS A 154 -12.22 16.21 26.32
N SER A 155 -12.14 15.85 25.06
CA SER A 155 -13.05 16.26 24.01
C SER A 155 -13.33 15.10 23.07
N GLU A 156 -14.46 15.13 22.37
CA GLU A 156 -14.80 14.15 21.34
C GLU A 156 -14.41 14.69 19.94
N MET A 157 -14.04 13.77 19.05
CA MET A 157 -13.89 14.02 17.64
C MET A 157 -14.64 12.96 16.82
N GLN A 158 -15.12 13.35 15.64
CA GLN A 158 -15.72 12.44 14.69
C GLN A 158 -14.61 11.93 13.76
N LEU A 159 -14.36 10.62 13.78
CA LEU A 159 -13.48 9.97 12.82
C LEU A 159 -14.25 9.68 11.53
N THR A 160 -13.58 9.82 10.40
CA THR A 160 -14.09 9.44 9.08
C THR A 160 -13.53 8.09 8.66
N LEU A 161 -14.16 7.44 7.70
CA LEU A 161 -13.70 6.18 7.14
C LEU A 161 -12.26 6.31 6.63
N HIS A 162 -11.40 5.38 7.03
CA HIS A 162 -10.03 5.18 6.53
C HIS A 162 -9.06 6.36 6.65
N GLY A 163 -9.41 7.37 7.46
CA GLY A 163 -8.52 8.52 7.69
C GLY A 163 -8.42 9.47 6.51
N ARG A 164 -7.32 10.22 6.44
CA ARG A 164 -7.18 11.36 5.53
C ARG A 164 -6.10 11.20 4.48
N ILE A 165 -5.11 10.30 4.69
CA ILE A 165 -3.89 10.22 3.88
C ILE A 165 -4.16 10.10 2.36
N ALA A 166 -5.17 9.33 1.96
CA ALA A 166 -5.57 9.17 0.57
C ALA A 166 -6.06 10.46 -0.11
N ASN A 167 -6.41 11.47 0.69
CA ASN A 167 -6.97 12.74 0.22
C ASN A 167 -6.06 13.93 0.53
N ILE A 168 -4.77 13.68 0.76
CA ILE A 168 -3.75 14.72 0.95
C ILE A 168 -2.78 14.63 -0.24
N PRO A 169 -2.70 15.66 -1.09
CA PRO A 169 -1.72 15.70 -2.18
C PRO A 169 -0.28 15.69 -1.66
N ALA A 170 0.60 15.01 -2.35
CA ALA A 170 2.03 15.00 -2.04
C ALA A 170 2.64 16.40 -2.21
N SER A 171 3.36 16.87 -1.20
CA SER A 171 4.04 18.18 -1.18
C SER A 171 5.39 18.17 -1.90
N GLU A 172 6.04 17.00 -1.98
CA GLU A 172 7.26 16.74 -2.74
C GLU A 172 7.06 15.47 -3.57
N VAL A 173 7.49 15.50 -4.84
CA VAL A 173 7.51 14.32 -5.74
C VAL A 173 8.79 14.35 -6.55
N GLU A 174 9.51 13.24 -6.59
CA GLU A 174 10.72 13.07 -7.39
C GLU A 174 10.77 11.71 -8.07
N VAL A 175 11.45 11.66 -9.20
CA VAL A 175 11.83 10.43 -9.90
C VAL A 175 13.33 10.22 -9.72
N VAL A 176 13.71 8.99 -9.39
CA VAL A 176 15.11 8.59 -9.24
C VAL A 176 15.35 7.32 -10.05
N VAL A 177 16.45 7.29 -10.80
CA VAL A 177 16.91 6.09 -11.52
C VAL A 177 18.34 5.77 -11.09
N ASP A 178 18.56 4.56 -10.58
CA ASP A 178 19.88 4.14 -10.13
C ASP A 178 20.86 4.07 -11.31
N ALA A 179 22.05 4.64 -11.12
CA ALA A 179 23.09 4.62 -12.16
C ALA A 179 23.65 3.20 -12.37
N ALA A 180 23.71 2.38 -11.32
CA ALA A 180 24.19 1.01 -11.39
C ALA A 180 23.05 0.04 -11.77
N PRO A 181 23.37 -1.06 -12.51
CA PRO A 181 22.39 -2.14 -12.72
C PRO A 181 21.79 -2.66 -11.41
N PRO A 182 20.50 -3.02 -11.39
CA PRO A 182 19.56 -3.15 -12.50
C PRO A 182 18.94 -1.83 -13.00
N HIS A 183 19.45 -0.66 -12.61
CA HIS A 183 18.91 0.66 -12.96
C HIS A 183 17.50 0.85 -12.40
N ARG A 184 17.32 0.56 -11.12
CA ARG A 184 16.02 0.62 -10.43
C ARG A 184 15.33 1.95 -10.65
N LEU A 185 14.06 1.88 -11.05
CA LEU A 185 13.17 3.01 -11.23
C LEU A 185 12.44 3.29 -9.90
N ARG A 186 12.41 4.55 -9.48
CA ARG A 186 11.78 4.97 -8.21
C ARG A 186 10.93 6.21 -8.43
N VAL A 187 9.70 6.16 -7.93
CA VAL A 187 8.86 7.35 -7.74
C VAL A 187 8.73 7.58 -6.25
N ARG A 188 9.16 8.73 -5.78
CA ARG A 188 9.16 9.10 -4.37
C ARG A 188 8.27 10.30 -4.13
N GLY A 189 7.55 10.32 -3.02
CA GLY A 189 6.74 11.46 -2.66
C GLY A 189 6.58 11.61 -1.17
N ARG A 190 6.36 12.86 -0.73
CA ARG A 190 6.11 13.21 0.66
C ARG A 190 4.68 13.68 0.84
N VAL A 191 3.98 13.09 1.80
CA VAL A 191 2.64 13.50 2.21
C VAL A 191 2.68 13.90 3.68
N ASP A 192 2.15 15.08 3.99
CA ASP A 192 2.18 15.67 5.32
C ASP A 192 0.78 15.69 5.93
N GLU A 193 0.51 14.84 6.92
CA GLU A 193 -0.69 14.93 7.74
C GLU A 193 -0.38 15.73 9.00
N ARG A 194 -0.48 17.06 8.88
CA ARG A 194 -0.09 18.00 9.93
C ARG A 194 -1.18 19.02 10.21
N MET A 195 -1.44 19.27 11.49
CA MET A 195 -2.31 20.38 11.90
C MET A 195 -1.82 21.02 13.20
N PHE A 196 -2.24 22.25 13.48
CA PHE A 196 -1.70 23.08 14.58
C PHE A 196 -1.84 22.41 15.95
N HIS A 197 -3.04 22.02 16.34
CA HIS A 197 -3.32 21.26 17.57
C HIS A 197 -3.72 19.82 17.27
N GLY A 198 -2.83 19.05 16.60
CA GLY A 198 -3.07 17.68 16.19
C GLY A 198 -1.79 17.01 15.73
N PRO A 199 -1.88 15.97 14.89
CA PRO A 199 -0.73 15.20 14.45
C PRO A 199 0.28 16.06 13.67
N LYS A 200 1.53 15.65 13.69
CA LYS A 200 2.66 16.18 12.90
C LYS A 200 3.33 15.00 12.20
N LEU A 201 2.53 14.23 11.44
CA LEU A 201 2.99 13.04 10.76
C LEU A 201 3.44 13.36 9.33
N GLU A 202 4.58 12.86 8.95
CA GLU A 202 5.15 12.95 7.60
C GLU A 202 5.35 11.55 7.06
N LEU A 203 4.81 11.28 5.88
CA LEU A 203 5.01 10.04 5.16
C LEU A 203 5.85 10.29 3.92
N TRP A 204 7.07 9.76 3.88
CA TRP A 204 7.80 9.54 2.65
C TRP A 204 7.47 8.17 2.11
N THR A 205 7.02 8.12 0.87
CA THR A 205 6.77 6.88 0.15
C THR A 205 7.71 6.73 -1.04
N GLU A 206 8.14 5.51 -1.31
CA GLU A 206 8.88 5.14 -2.50
C GLU A 206 8.17 3.96 -3.17
N VAL A 207 7.79 4.12 -4.44
CA VAL A 207 7.35 3.01 -5.30
C VAL A 207 8.46 2.70 -6.26
N SER A 208 8.98 1.47 -6.23
CA SER A 208 10.16 1.10 -7.01
C SER A 208 9.99 -0.22 -7.76
N THR A 209 10.66 -0.34 -8.91
CA THR A 209 10.70 -1.56 -9.72
C THR A 209 12.03 -1.67 -10.45
N ASP A 210 12.47 -2.89 -10.71
CA ASP A 210 13.62 -3.16 -11.56
C ASP A 210 13.15 -3.40 -13.01
N PRO A 211 13.78 -2.79 -14.03
CA PRO A 211 13.40 -2.98 -15.42
C PRO A 211 13.32 -4.45 -15.85
N GLY A 212 12.24 -4.80 -16.56
CA GLY A 212 12.00 -6.14 -17.06
C GLY A 212 11.44 -7.15 -16.06
N THR A 213 11.07 -6.72 -14.85
CA THR A 213 10.47 -7.59 -13.84
C THR A 213 8.97 -7.38 -13.69
N THR A 214 8.24 -8.36 -13.15
CA THR A 214 6.82 -8.26 -12.78
C THR A 214 6.64 -7.90 -11.30
N ILE A 215 7.66 -7.29 -10.69
CA ILE A 215 7.73 -6.99 -9.26
C ILE A 215 7.85 -5.48 -9.06
N PHE A 216 7.11 -4.95 -8.11
CA PHE A 216 7.33 -3.61 -7.58
C PHE A 216 7.20 -3.60 -6.06
N ARG A 217 7.79 -2.59 -5.43
CA ARG A 217 7.79 -2.42 -3.98
C ARG A 217 7.19 -1.08 -3.61
N ILE A 218 6.53 -1.06 -2.48
CA ILE A 218 6.05 0.16 -1.82
C ILE A 218 6.74 0.21 -0.48
N GLU A 219 7.55 1.23 -0.25
CA GLU A 219 8.33 1.41 0.97
C GLU A 219 8.00 2.78 1.57
N ASP A 220 7.46 2.76 2.77
CA ASP A 220 7.01 3.95 3.48
C ASP A 220 7.87 4.23 4.71
N SER A 221 8.13 5.51 4.94
CA SER A 221 8.84 6.02 6.12
C SER A 221 7.94 7.03 6.80
N LEU A 222 7.29 6.62 7.88
CA LEU A 222 6.41 7.47 8.69
C LEU A 222 7.22 8.10 9.83
N THR A 223 7.29 9.42 9.86
CA THR A 223 8.02 10.20 10.89
C THR A 223 7.05 11.05 11.70
N ASN A 224 7.19 11.01 13.00
CA ASN A 224 6.52 11.94 13.91
C ASN A 224 7.39 13.17 14.17
N HIS A 225 7.04 14.31 13.60
CA HIS A 225 7.71 15.59 13.84
C HIS A 225 7.14 16.38 15.02
N GLY A 226 6.20 15.79 15.77
CA GLY A 226 5.65 16.37 17.00
C GLY A 226 6.63 16.28 18.17
N ALA A 227 6.36 17.04 19.22
CA ALA A 227 7.13 17.04 20.47
C ALA A 227 6.71 15.90 21.43
N HIS A 228 5.66 15.19 21.12
CA HIS A 228 5.08 14.13 21.94
C HIS A 228 4.91 12.86 21.13
N GLU A 229 4.77 11.73 21.83
CA GLU A 229 4.37 10.47 21.22
C GLU A 229 3.01 10.63 20.54
N GLN A 230 2.87 10.07 19.32
CA GLN A 230 1.69 10.13 18.48
C GLN A 230 1.18 8.73 18.16
N GLU A 231 -0.11 8.49 18.34
CA GLU A 231 -0.79 7.31 17.79
C GLU A 231 -0.80 7.40 16.26
N TYR A 232 -0.66 6.24 15.61
CA TYR A 232 -0.78 6.15 14.15
C TYR A 232 -1.41 4.82 13.75
N GLN A 233 -2.03 4.79 12.59
CA GLN A 233 -2.51 3.57 11.95
C GLN A 233 -2.22 3.63 10.46
N MET A 234 -1.94 2.48 9.85
CA MET A 234 -1.72 2.33 8.42
C MET A 234 -2.31 1.01 7.95
N ILE A 235 -3.14 1.06 6.90
CA ILE A 235 -3.62 -0.10 6.16
C ILE A 235 -3.30 0.14 4.68
N TYR A 236 -2.69 -0.84 4.01
CA TYR A 236 -2.54 -0.87 2.56
C TYR A 236 -3.77 -1.56 1.97
N HIS A 237 -4.76 -0.80 1.56
CA HIS A 237 -6.02 -1.30 1.03
C HIS A 237 -5.87 -1.64 -0.45
N CYS A 238 -5.45 -2.87 -0.75
CA CYS A 238 -5.18 -3.34 -2.10
C CYS A 238 -6.41 -4.05 -2.69
N ASN A 239 -6.96 -3.52 -3.79
CA ASN A 239 -8.25 -3.84 -4.34
C ASN A 239 -8.16 -4.62 -5.64
N PHE A 240 -8.81 -5.77 -5.71
CA PHE A 240 -8.73 -6.66 -6.87
C PHE A 240 -10.13 -6.99 -7.41
N GLY A 241 -10.29 -6.74 -8.70
CA GLY A 241 -11.43 -7.18 -9.50
C GLY A 241 -10.97 -8.15 -10.59
N SER A 242 -11.75 -8.25 -11.68
CA SER A 242 -11.34 -9.01 -12.86
C SER A 242 -10.03 -8.45 -13.46
N PRO A 243 -9.12 -9.31 -13.99
CA PRO A 243 -9.28 -10.74 -14.26
C PRO A 243 -8.86 -11.68 -13.11
N LEU A 244 -8.36 -11.16 -11.98
CA LEU A 244 -7.93 -12.01 -10.86
C LEU A 244 -9.08 -12.48 -10.00
N LEU A 245 -10.14 -11.66 -9.85
CA LEU A 245 -11.32 -11.99 -9.09
C LEU A 245 -12.45 -12.43 -10.02
N ASP A 246 -12.92 -13.66 -9.82
CA ASP A 246 -14.08 -14.28 -10.48
C ASP A 246 -14.59 -15.46 -9.66
N ALA A 247 -15.71 -16.05 -10.06
CA ALA A 247 -16.21 -17.30 -9.45
C ALA A 247 -15.15 -18.40 -9.50
N GLY A 248 -14.77 -18.93 -8.34
CA GLY A 248 -13.72 -19.94 -8.20
C GLY A 248 -12.32 -19.41 -7.95
N SER A 249 -12.11 -18.10 -7.96
CA SER A 249 -10.86 -17.50 -7.48
C SER A 249 -10.63 -17.83 -6.00
N ARG A 250 -9.37 -17.80 -5.56
CA ARG A 250 -9.02 -18.17 -4.19
C ARG A 250 -7.91 -17.25 -3.64
N VAL A 251 -8.01 -16.96 -2.34
CA VAL A 251 -6.90 -16.40 -1.57
C VAL A 251 -6.20 -17.51 -0.79
N ALA A 252 -4.89 -17.45 -0.73
CA ALA A 252 -4.06 -18.31 0.11
C ALA A 252 -3.03 -17.45 0.85
N GLY A 253 -2.63 -17.84 2.04
CA GLY A 253 -1.62 -17.10 2.80
C GLY A 253 -1.12 -17.91 3.99
N ALA A 254 -0.01 -17.49 4.56
CA ALA A 254 0.47 -18.02 5.81
C ALA A 254 -0.28 -17.36 6.96
N PHE A 255 -1.23 -18.07 7.56
CA PHE A 255 -2.14 -17.54 8.57
C PHE A 255 -2.01 -18.27 9.90
N ARG A 256 -2.04 -17.53 11.00
CA ARG A 256 -2.05 -18.06 12.36
C ARG A 256 -3.46 -18.15 12.92
N ARG A 257 -4.27 -17.13 12.68
CA ARG A 257 -5.64 -17.03 13.17
C ARG A 257 -6.52 -16.26 12.20
N ILE A 258 -7.76 -16.69 12.04
CA ILE A 258 -8.81 -16.02 11.28
C ILE A 258 -10.00 -15.78 12.20
N THR A 259 -10.43 -14.52 12.31
CA THR A 259 -11.59 -14.11 13.11
C THR A 259 -12.57 -13.36 12.20
N PRO A 260 -13.85 -13.74 12.12
CA PRO A 260 -14.83 -12.97 11.36
C PRO A 260 -15.01 -11.58 11.99
N PHE A 261 -15.16 -10.55 11.16
CA PHE A 261 -15.33 -9.18 11.63
C PHE A 261 -16.65 -8.97 12.39
N ASN A 262 -17.71 -9.64 11.96
CA ASN A 262 -19.06 -9.55 12.54
C ASN A 262 -19.82 -10.89 12.42
N ALA A 263 -21.02 -10.94 12.98
CA ALA A 263 -21.88 -12.12 12.95
C ALA A 263 -22.31 -12.54 11.54
N HIS A 264 -22.34 -11.62 10.57
CA HIS A 264 -22.63 -11.95 9.17
C HIS A 264 -21.47 -12.72 8.55
N ALA A 265 -20.24 -12.22 8.65
CA ALA A 265 -19.04 -12.89 8.17
C ALA A 265 -18.80 -14.25 8.85
N ALA A 266 -19.21 -14.40 10.12
CA ALA A 266 -19.10 -15.65 10.87
C ALA A 266 -19.83 -16.82 10.22
N LYS A 267 -20.91 -16.57 9.45
CA LYS A 267 -21.70 -17.61 8.79
C LYS A 267 -20.93 -18.35 7.71
N ASP A 268 -19.92 -17.71 7.13
CA ASP A 268 -19.15 -18.20 5.98
C ASP A 268 -17.65 -18.33 6.27
N VAL A 269 -17.24 -18.25 7.52
CA VAL A 269 -15.83 -18.21 7.92
C VAL A 269 -15.04 -19.45 7.46
N GLU A 270 -15.66 -20.61 7.34
CA GLU A 270 -15.01 -21.84 6.84
C GLU A 270 -14.61 -21.72 5.36
N ARG A 271 -15.27 -20.86 4.60
CA ARG A 271 -15.02 -20.62 3.18
C ARG A 271 -14.43 -19.25 2.91
N PHE A 272 -13.76 -18.65 3.89
CA PHE A 272 -13.20 -17.30 3.76
C PHE A 272 -12.23 -17.17 2.58
N THR A 273 -11.56 -18.25 2.19
CA THR A 273 -10.58 -18.27 1.08
C THR A 273 -11.22 -18.34 -0.32
N GLU A 274 -12.52 -18.60 -0.44
CA GLU A 274 -13.22 -18.87 -1.70
C GLU A 274 -14.00 -17.65 -2.16
N TYR A 275 -14.09 -17.46 -3.47
CA TYR A 275 -14.88 -16.38 -4.06
C TYR A 275 -15.99 -16.92 -4.94
N SER A 276 -17.20 -16.38 -4.78
CA SER A 276 -18.29 -16.53 -5.73
C SER A 276 -18.23 -15.44 -6.81
N GLY A 277 -18.98 -15.61 -7.90
CA GLY A 277 -19.17 -14.55 -8.89
C GLY A 277 -20.02 -13.38 -8.36
N PRO A 278 -20.16 -12.32 -9.18
CA PRO A 278 -20.96 -11.15 -8.84
C PRO A 278 -22.40 -11.54 -8.46
N THR A 279 -22.87 -11.07 -7.30
CA THR A 279 -24.15 -11.47 -6.70
C THR A 279 -24.95 -10.25 -6.29
N THR A 280 -26.13 -10.06 -6.85
CA THR A 280 -27.03 -8.97 -6.45
C THR A 280 -27.46 -9.13 -5.00
N GLY A 281 -27.36 -8.05 -4.22
CA GLY A 281 -27.72 -8.03 -2.79
C GLY A 281 -26.71 -8.72 -1.89
N PHE A 282 -25.47 -8.98 -2.36
CA PHE A 282 -24.39 -9.47 -1.52
C PHE A 282 -24.10 -8.47 -0.40
N VAL A 283 -24.02 -8.96 0.81
CA VAL A 283 -23.58 -8.19 1.97
C VAL A 283 -22.11 -8.49 2.20
N GLU A 284 -21.29 -7.46 2.31
CA GLU A 284 -19.84 -7.61 2.45
C GLU A 284 -19.44 -8.49 3.64
N GLN A 285 -18.36 -9.21 3.44
CA GLN A 285 -17.76 -10.08 4.47
C GLN A 285 -16.33 -9.63 4.71
N VAL A 286 -15.98 -9.47 5.97
CA VAL A 286 -14.64 -9.06 6.41
C VAL A 286 -14.07 -10.08 7.39
N TYR A 287 -12.80 -10.43 7.21
CA TYR A 287 -12.07 -11.35 8.06
C TYR A 287 -10.80 -10.70 8.58
N CYS A 288 -10.67 -10.68 9.91
CA CYS A 288 -9.49 -10.23 10.63
C CYS A 288 -8.50 -11.39 10.75
N ILE A 289 -7.31 -11.25 10.19
CA ILE A 289 -6.34 -12.34 10.08
C ILE A 289 -5.05 -11.94 10.79
N GLU A 290 -4.55 -12.84 11.64
CA GLU A 290 -3.19 -12.77 12.17
C GLU A 290 -2.28 -13.56 11.21
N PRO A 291 -1.36 -12.90 10.49
CA PRO A 291 -0.44 -13.61 9.60
C PRO A 291 0.59 -14.42 10.39
N ALA A 292 1.01 -15.56 9.82
CA ALA A 292 2.21 -16.26 10.25
C ALA A 292 3.43 -15.65 9.56
N ALA A 293 4.60 -15.76 10.17
CA ALA A 293 5.85 -15.25 9.61
C ALA A 293 6.93 -16.35 9.59
N ASP A 294 7.87 -16.20 8.68
CA ASP A 294 9.11 -16.99 8.68
C ASP A 294 10.12 -16.46 9.72
N SER A 295 11.31 -17.05 9.74
CA SER A 295 12.40 -16.68 10.67
C SER A 295 12.92 -15.24 10.49
N THR A 296 12.60 -14.59 9.36
CA THR A 296 12.97 -13.18 9.07
C THR A 296 11.81 -12.22 9.34
N GLY A 297 10.68 -12.72 9.88
CA GLY A 297 9.50 -11.90 10.16
C GLY A 297 8.63 -11.60 8.95
N ARG A 298 8.82 -12.30 7.81
CA ARG A 298 8.08 -12.07 6.57
C ARG A 298 6.90 -13.01 6.42
N SER A 299 5.78 -12.48 5.92
CA SER A 299 4.57 -13.22 5.54
C SER A 299 4.30 -13.06 4.05
N LEU A 300 3.43 -13.94 3.52
CA LEU A 300 3.03 -13.95 2.12
C LEU A 300 1.54 -14.30 1.99
N VAL A 301 0.83 -13.51 1.16
CA VAL A 301 -0.55 -13.76 0.74
C VAL A 301 -0.62 -13.77 -0.79
N VAL A 302 -1.41 -14.66 -1.36
CA VAL A 302 -1.59 -14.83 -2.79
C VAL A 302 -3.09 -14.82 -3.12
N LEU A 303 -3.48 -14.01 -4.10
CA LEU A 303 -4.76 -14.14 -4.78
C LEU A 303 -4.51 -14.81 -6.14
N GLN A 304 -5.21 -15.90 -6.42
CA GLN A 304 -5.15 -16.58 -7.71
C GLN A 304 -6.52 -16.57 -8.40
N ASN A 305 -6.49 -16.50 -9.73
CA ASN A 305 -7.70 -16.60 -10.54
C ASN A 305 -8.31 -18.01 -10.49
N ALA A 306 -9.55 -18.16 -10.99
CA ALA A 306 -10.27 -19.43 -10.98
C ALA A 306 -9.56 -20.58 -11.74
N ARG A 307 -8.76 -20.26 -12.77
CA ARG A 307 -8.00 -21.25 -13.55
C ARG A 307 -6.68 -21.65 -12.91
N ALA A 308 -6.29 -20.99 -11.82
CA ALA A 308 -5.01 -21.17 -11.14
C ALA A 308 -3.80 -21.08 -12.11
N ASP A 309 -3.82 -20.08 -13.00
CA ASP A 309 -2.75 -19.82 -13.96
C ASP A 309 -2.27 -18.35 -13.95
N ARG A 310 -2.94 -17.48 -13.20
CA ARG A 310 -2.60 -16.08 -12.96
C ARG A 310 -2.84 -15.73 -11.51
N GLY A 311 -2.07 -14.79 -10.99
CA GLY A 311 -2.25 -14.33 -9.61
C GLY A 311 -1.42 -13.12 -9.26
N VAL A 312 -1.49 -12.74 -8.00
CA VAL A 312 -0.64 -11.75 -7.37
C VAL A 312 -0.16 -12.29 -6.02
N ALA A 313 1.10 -12.09 -5.70
CA ALA A 313 1.67 -12.37 -4.40
C ALA A 313 2.03 -11.06 -3.69
N MET A 314 1.65 -10.94 -2.43
CA MET A 314 1.94 -9.78 -1.57
C MET A 314 2.75 -10.24 -0.36
N GLY A 315 4.00 -9.77 -0.30
CA GLY A 315 4.92 -10.03 0.82
C GLY A 315 5.02 -8.81 1.74
N PHE A 316 5.06 -9.02 3.05
CA PHE A 316 5.19 -7.94 4.03
C PHE A 316 5.86 -8.40 5.33
N SER A 317 6.36 -7.45 6.13
CA SER A 317 6.89 -7.71 7.47
C SER A 317 5.76 -7.76 8.50
N VAL A 318 5.65 -8.85 9.24
CA VAL A 318 4.65 -8.99 10.33
C VAL A 318 5.01 -8.11 11.54
N GLU A 319 6.28 -7.75 11.73
CA GLU A 319 6.68 -6.77 12.74
C GLU A 319 6.15 -5.35 12.41
N ALA A 320 6.15 -5.01 11.13
CA ALA A 320 5.69 -3.70 10.68
C ALA A 320 4.16 -3.65 10.47
N LEU A 321 3.58 -4.73 9.96
CA LEU A 321 2.17 -4.90 9.62
C LEU A 321 1.64 -6.20 10.24
N PRO A 322 1.37 -6.21 11.56
CA PRO A 322 1.03 -7.43 12.30
C PRO A 322 -0.36 -7.99 12.01
N TYR A 323 -1.19 -7.25 11.29
CA TYR A 323 -2.57 -7.61 10.99
C TYR A 323 -2.81 -7.61 9.49
N PHE A 324 -3.77 -8.45 9.08
CA PHE A 324 -4.20 -8.54 7.69
C PHE A 324 -5.74 -8.59 7.66
N THR A 325 -6.35 -7.75 6.85
CA THR A 325 -7.79 -7.77 6.63
C THR A 325 -8.07 -8.35 5.25
N LEU A 326 -8.97 -9.31 5.19
CA LEU A 326 -9.56 -9.80 3.96
C LEU A 326 -10.97 -9.24 3.84
N TRP A 327 -11.17 -8.30 2.92
CA TRP A 327 -12.48 -7.73 2.62
C TRP A 327 -13.04 -8.32 1.33
N LYS A 328 -14.30 -8.74 1.35
CA LYS A 328 -15.02 -9.28 0.20
C LYS A 328 -16.28 -8.48 -0.05
N ASN A 329 -16.34 -7.76 -1.15
CA ASN A 329 -17.55 -7.16 -1.69
C ASN A 329 -17.89 -7.83 -3.02
N LEU A 330 -18.57 -8.99 -2.93
CA LEU A 330 -18.94 -9.78 -4.10
C LEU A 330 -20.31 -9.36 -4.64
N ALA A 331 -20.61 -8.07 -4.55
CA ALA A 331 -21.84 -7.46 -5.07
C ALA A 331 -21.90 -7.55 -6.61
N ALA A 332 -23.03 -7.17 -7.20
CA ALA A 332 -23.14 -7.07 -8.65
C ALA A 332 -22.06 -6.15 -9.23
N THR A 333 -21.65 -6.37 -10.47
CA THR A 333 -20.57 -5.59 -11.12
C THR A 333 -20.82 -4.08 -11.08
N GLN A 334 -22.07 -3.66 -11.20
CA GLN A 334 -22.47 -2.25 -11.15
C GLN A 334 -22.27 -1.63 -9.76
N GLU A 335 -22.28 -2.46 -8.71
CA GLU A 335 -22.06 -2.07 -7.31
C GLU A 335 -20.59 -2.23 -6.88
N GLY A 336 -19.71 -2.61 -7.81
CA GLY A 336 -18.28 -2.76 -7.57
C GLY A 336 -17.91 -4.14 -7.02
N TYR A 337 -17.87 -5.15 -7.90
CA TYR A 337 -17.37 -6.50 -7.58
C TYR A 337 -15.86 -6.45 -7.30
N VAL A 338 -15.46 -6.62 -6.04
CA VAL A 338 -14.08 -6.38 -5.59
C VAL A 338 -13.74 -7.17 -4.32
N THR A 339 -12.46 -7.46 -4.11
CA THR A 339 -11.90 -7.94 -2.83
C THR A 339 -10.72 -7.09 -2.42
N GLY A 340 -10.56 -6.82 -1.12
CA GLY A 340 -9.42 -6.15 -0.52
C GLY A 340 -8.47 -7.16 0.14
N LEU A 341 -7.18 -7.04 -0.15
CA LEU A 341 -6.09 -7.70 0.56
C LEU A 341 -5.31 -6.61 1.29
N GLU A 342 -5.41 -6.58 2.64
CA GLU A 342 -5.11 -5.37 3.39
C GLU A 342 -4.16 -5.64 4.57
N PRO A 343 -2.84 -5.72 4.34
CA PRO A 343 -1.89 -5.72 5.44
C PRO A 343 -1.88 -4.36 6.15
N GLY A 344 -1.88 -4.37 7.49
CA GLY A 344 -1.98 -3.14 8.27
C GLY A 344 -1.41 -3.23 9.68
N THR A 345 -1.33 -2.07 10.32
CA THR A 345 -0.93 -1.94 11.72
C THR A 345 -2.06 -2.24 12.70
N SER A 346 -3.29 -2.33 12.20
CA SER A 346 -4.52 -2.61 12.95
C SER A 346 -5.55 -3.23 12.01
N TYR A 347 -6.66 -3.70 12.57
CA TYR A 347 -7.87 -4.02 11.80
C TYR A 347 -8.69 -2.75 11.51
N PRO A 348 -9.68 -2.78 10.58
CA PRO A 348 -10.45 -1.61 10.19
C PRO A 348 -11.59 -1.24 11.16
N TYR A 349 -11.52 -1.63 12.42
CA TYR A 349 -12.46 -1.11 13.41
C TYR A 349 -12.19 0.37 13.70
N ASN A 350 -13.16 1.05 14.34
CA ASN A 350 -12.95 2.41 14.84
C ASN A 350 -11.71 2.46 15.76
N ARG A 351 -10.91 3.53 15.69
CA ARG A 351 -9.67 3.67 16.46
C ARG A 351 -9.87 3.45 17.96
N ARG A 352 -10.99 3.86 18.53
CA ARG A 352 -11.30 3.64 19.94
C ARG A 352 -11.31 2.14 20.28
N VAL A 353 -11.91 1.31 19.41
CA VAL A 353 -11.95 -0.14 19.55
C VAL A 353 -10.54 -0.74 19.41
N GLU A 354 -9.81 -0.31 18.40
CA GLU A 354 -8.44 -0.76 18.16
C GLU A 354 -7.51 -0.38 19.32
N ARG A 355 -7.69 0.82 19.89
CA ARG A 355 -6.94 1.28 21.07
C ARG A 355 -7.25 0.45 22.31
N ALA A 356 -8.52 0.17 22.58
CA ALA A 356 -8.94 -0.69 23.70
C ALA A 356 -8.37 -2.11 23.57
N ALA A 357 -8.21 -2.60 22.35
CA ALA A 357 -7.63 -3.91 22.04
C ALA A 357 -6.09 -3.91 21.97
N GLY A 358 -5.42 -2.77 22.21
CA GLY A 358 -3.96 -2.65 22.16
C GLY A 358 -3.37 -2.71 20.76
N ARG A 359 -4.17 -2.43 19.71
CA ARG A 359 -3.75 -2.51 18.29
C ARG A 359 -3.52 -1.15 17.63
N VAL A 360 -3.39 -0.07 18.40
CA VAL A 360 -2.99 1.24 17.90
C VAL A 360 -1.55 1.50 18.29
N PRO A 361 -0.59 1.40 17.36
CA PRO A 361 0.81 1.66 17.67
C PRO A 361 1.06 3.15 17.94
N ARG A 362 2.17 3.43 18.61
CA ARG A 362 2.62 4.76 18.97
C ARG A 362 4.01 5.02 18.45
N LEU A 363 4.24 6.22 17.99
CA LEU A 363 5.52 6.68 17.44
C LEU A 363 6.06 7.81 18.31
N ALA A 364 7.21 7.60 18.92
CA ALA A 364 7.85 8.60 19.78
C ALA A 364 8.17 9.88 19.00
N ALA A 365 8.33 11.00 19.71
CA ALA A 365 8.76 12.26 19.12
C ALA A 365 10.07 12.09 18.35
N GLY A 366 10.12 12.57 17.11
CA GLY A 366 11.27 12.47 16.22
C GLY A 366 11.53 11.07 15.64
N ALA A 367 10.80 10.04 16.05
CA ALA A 367 11.01 8.68 15.56
C ALA A 367 10.43 8.47 14.15
N THR A 368 11.02 7.50 13.43
CA THR A 368 10.56 7.05 12.12
C THR A 368 10.28 5.55 12.15
N LYS A 369 9.11 5.13 11.65
CA LYS A 369 8.74 3.73 11.41
C LYS A 369 8.80 3.43 9.91
N LYS A 370 9.44 2.31 9.56
CA LYS A 370 9.45 1.77 8.21
C LYS A 370 8.28 0.79 8.05
N LEU A 371 7.54 0.94 6.97
CA LEU A 371 6.41 0.10 6.57
C LEU A 371 6.56 -0.24 5.09
N GLY A 372 5.86 -1.27 4.59
CA GLY A 372 5.88 -1.53 3.15
C GLY A 372 5.39 -2.91 2.77
N ILE A 373 5.16 -3.06 1.47
CA ILE A 373 4.73 -4.30 0.83
C ILE A 373 5.52 -4.54 -0.46
N ASP A 374 5.81 -5.82 -0.73
CA ASP A 374 6.33 -6.27 -2.02
C ASP A 374 5.19 -6.90 -2.82
N VAL A 375 5.08 -6.56 -4.09
CA VAL A 375 4.01 -7.06 -4.97
C VAL A 375 4.63 -7.73 -6.18
N SER A 376 4.23 -8.98 -6.44
CA SER A 376 4.69 -9.76 -7.59
C SER A 376 3.48 -10.24 -8.39
N VAL A 377 3.41 -9.85 -9.67
CA VAL A 377 2.39 -10.38 -10.58
C VAL A 377 2.85 -11.75 -11.09
N LEU A 378 2.00 -12.76 -10.91
CA LEU A 378 2.28 -14.16 -11.23
C LEU A 378 1.59 -14.49 -12.56
N LEU A 379 2.40 -14.79 -13.58
CA LEU A 379 1.93 -14.94 -14.97
C LEU A 379 1.85 -16.40 -15.43
N SER A 380 2.15 -17.35 -14.53
CA SER A 380 2.15 -18.78 -14.88
C SER A 380 1.75 -19.65 -13.70
N ARG A 381 1.38 -20.91 -14.00
CA ARG A 381 1.14 -21.96 -12.98
C ARG A 381 2.39 -22.24 -12.15
N GLU A 382 3.56 -22.10 -12.74
CA GLU A 382 4.84 -22.30 -12.05
C GLU A 382 5.10 -21.19 -11.04
N ASP A 383 4.77 -19.92 -11.37
CA ASP A 383 4.86 -18.81 -10.44
C ASP A 383 3.95 -19.03 -9.23
N LEU A 384 2.70 -19.44 -9.49
CA LEU A 384 1.73 -19.77 -8.44
C LEU A 384 2.20 -20.93 -7.58
N ALA A 385 2.77 -21.98 -8.19
CA ALA A 385 3.31 -23.11 -7.45
C ALA A 385 4.47 -22.71 -6.55
N ARG A 386 5.39 -21.83 -7.04
CA ARG A 386 6.48 -21.27 -6.22
C ARG A 386 5.95 -20.47 -5.03
N ALA A 387 5.01 -19.58 -5.28
CA ALA A 387 4.38 -18.80 -4.21
C ALA A 387 3.62 -19.67 -3.20
N GLY A 388 2.91 -20.69 -3.67
CA GLY A 388 2.23 -21.67 -2.81
C GLY A 388 3.19 -22.50 -1.95
N ASN A 389 4.35 -22.89 -2.49
CA ASN A 389 5.40 -23.59 -1.73
C ASN A 389 6.01 -22.67 -0.66
N GLU A 390 6.18 -21.40 -0.98
CA GLU A 390 6.67 -20.40 -0.02
C GLU A 390 5.66 -20.18 1.13
N ILE A 391 4.37 -20.09 0.83
CA ILE A 391 3.32 -20.05 1.86
C ILE A 391 3.40 -21.28 2.77
N LYS A 392 3.53 -22.48 2.21
CA LYS A 392 3.67 -23.71 2.99
C LYS A 392 4.93 -23.70 3.88
N ARG A 393 6.03 -23.18 3.36
CA ARG A 393 7.28 -23.02 4.12
C ARG A 393 7.10 -22.09 5.31
N ILE A 394 6.46 -20.93 5.11
CA ILE A 394 6.17 -19.97 6.17
C ILE A 394 5.18 -20.56 7.19
N GLN A 395 4.14 -21.23 6.72
CA GLN A 395 3.13 -21.89 7.55
C GLN A 395 3.72 -22.97 8.46
N GLY A 396 4.74 -23.68 7.98
CA GLY A 396 5.51 -24.66 8.76
C GLY A 396 4.68 -25.84 9.28
N GLY A 397 3.67 -26.27 8.53
CA GLY A 397 2.77 -27.38 8.89
C GLY A 397 1.78 -27.07 10.03
N ARG A 398 1.67 -25.82 10.46
CA ARG A 398 0.71 -25.40 11.50
C ARG A 398 -0.64 -25.11 10.83
N GLU A 399 -1.72 -25.66 11.41
CA GLU A 399 -3.07 -25.29 11.00
C GLU A 399 -3.46 -23.95 11.61
N PRO A 400 -4.09 -23.04 10.84
CA PRO A 400 -4.59 -21.78 11.40
C PRO A 400 -5.79 -22.02 12.33
N GLN A 401 -5.86 -21.23 13.39
CA GLN A 401 -7.06 -21.20 14.24
C GLN A 401 -8.15 -20.42 13.52
N VAL A 402 -9.33 -21.01 13.37
CA VAL A 402 -10.52 -20.35 12.80
C VAL A 402 -11.54 -20.11 13.90
N ASP A 403 -11.77 -18.85 14.24
CA ASP A 403 -12.76 -18.46 15.23
C ASP A 403 -14.17 -18.47 14.61
N LYS A 404 -15.16 -18.95 15.36
CA LYS A 404 -16.57 -19.01 14.93
C LYS A 404 -17.35 -17.75 15.29
N GLN A 405 -16.78 -16.87 16.07
CA GLN A 405 -17.41 -15.65 16.56
C GLN A 405 -16.48 -14.44 16.33
N PRO A 406 -17.04 -13.25 16.08
CA PRO A 406 -16.25 -12.03 16.00
C PRO A 406 -15.60 -11.69 17.35
N PHE A 407 -14.63 -10.78 17.30
CA PHE A 407 -14.12 -10.16 18.54
C PHE A 407 -15.28 -9.54 19.33
N LYS A 408 -15.22 -9.63 20.65
CA LYS A 408 -16.09 -8.83 21.50
C LYS A 408 -15.63 -7.37 21.41
N VAL A 409 -16.45 -6.54 20.83
CA VAL A 409 -16.25 -5.10 20.68
C VAL A 409 -17.15 -4.44 21.72
N GLU A 410 -16.55 -3.88 22.78
CA GLU A 410 -17.25 -3.09 23.79
C GLU A 410 -17.30 -1.60 23.44
#